data_b9114c425dd752f9927e3c522977c1da
#
_entry.id   b9114c425dd752f9927e3c522977c1da
#
_cell.length_a   1.000
_cell.length_b   1.000
_cell.length_c   1.000
_cell.angle_alpha   90.00
_cell.angle_beta   90.00
_cell.angle_gamma   90.00
#
_symmetry.space_group_name_H-M   'P 1'
#
loop_
_entity.id
_entity.type
_entity.pdbx_description
1 polymer ?
#
loop_
_entity_poly.entity_id
_entity_poly.type
_entity_poly.pdbx_seq_one_letter_code
_entity_poly.pdbx_strand_id
1 'polypeptide(L)'
;MEVLTIAKLEHQLNEEIRDKEIRVIGAEGAQLGIMSAAQANQLAEEQGLDLVKISPNAVPPVCKIMDYSKFCYDQKKREKDAKKNQRVVEVKEIRMSPSIDTNDFNTKVKAAQKFLADGNRVKVSVRFRGREMAHTNLGEKLLVDFAEACAEMAALEKNPKLEGRFMAMFLSPKNSK
;
A
#
# COMPACT_ATOMS: atom_id res chain seq x y z
N MET A 1 -7.84 -3.94 18.19
CA MET A 1 -7.58 -3.07 17.02
C MET A 1 -6.56 -2.03 17.46
N GLU A 2 -5.29 -2.31 17.20
CA GLU A 2 -4.23 -1.33 17.45
C GLU A 2 -4.26 -0.32 16.31
N VAL A 3 -4.58 0.91 16.66
CA VAL A 3 -4.42 2.05 15.77
C VAL A 3 -2.92 2.29 15.68
N LEU A 4 -2.29 1.85 14.58
CA LEU A 4 -0.95 2.27 14.22
C LEU A 4 -0.97 3.79 14.04
N THR A 5 -0.75 4.50 15.12
CA THR A 5 -0.43 5.92 15.09
C THR A 5 0.87 6.03 14.29
N ILE A 6 0.77 6.52 13.07
CA ILE A 6 1.95 6.91 12.27
C ILE A 6 2.64 7.99 13.09
N ALA A 7 3.71 7.61 13.79
CA ALA A 7 4.56 8.55 14.51
C ALA A 7 5.07 9.55 13.47
N LYS A 8 4.55 10.78 13.55
CA LYS A 8 5.09 11.92 12.85
C LYS A 8 6.55 12.01 13.30
N LEU A 9 7.49 11.74 12.43
CA LEU A 9 8.91 11.87 12.71
C LEU A 9 9.16 13.37 12.96
N GLU A 10 9.03 13.78 14.21
CA GLU A 10 9.46 15.09 14.67
C GLU A 10 10.98 15.01 14.79
N HIS A 11 11.68 15.60 13.84
CA HIS A 11 13.13 15.73 13.91
C HIS A 11 13.48 16.72 15.01
N GLN A 12 14.49 16.41 15.80
CA GLN A 12 15.07 17.39 16.72
C GLN A 12 15.81 18.45 15.91
N LEU A 13 15.60 19.72 16.27
CA LEU A 13 16.13 20.87 15.56
C LEU A 13 16.99 21.71 16.49
N ASN A 14 18.07 22.27 15.94
CA ASN A 14 18.87 23.31 16.55
C ASN A 14 19.18 23.01 18.04
N GLU A 15 18.68 23.83 18.98
CA GLU A 15 18.92 23.71 20.42
C GLU A 15 18.28 22.47 21.08
N GLU A 16 17.37 21.78 20.42
CA GLU A 16 16.80 20.53 20.91
C GLU A 16 17.82 19.38 20.87
N ILE A 17 18.86 19.53 20.03
CA ILE A 17 19.92 18.54 19.88
C ILE A 17 20.94 18.74 21.00
N ARG A 18 20.90 17.86 22.00
CA ARG A 18 21.75 17.95 23.22
C ARG A 18 22.83 16.89 23.27
N ASP A 19 23.10 16.20 22.18
CA ASP A 19 24.14 15.19 22.11
C ASP A 19 25.52 15.81 22.22
N LYS A 20 26.42 15.14 22.95
CA LYS A 20 27.79 15.62 23.17
C LYS A 20 28.61 15.63 21.88
N GLU A 21 28.43 14.59 21.06
CA GLU A 21 29.12 14.41 19.80
C GLU A 21 28.09 14.01 18.73
N ILE A 22 28.12 14.71 17.60
CA ILE A 22 27.27 14.46 16.45
C ILE A 22 28.11 14.45 15.18
N ARG A 23 27.69 13.66 14.20
CA ARG A 23 28.28 13.69 12.88
C ARG A 23 27.50 14.66 12.01
N VAL A 24 28.17 15.68 11.49
CA VAL A 24 27.53 16.78 10.76
C VAL A 24 27.78 16.64 9.27
N ILE A 25 26.68 16.80 8.51
CA ILE A 25 26.67 16.89 7.05
C ILE A 25 26.26 18.32 6.69
N GLY A 26 27.05 18.99 5.89
CA GLY A 26 26.75 20.35 5.40
C GLY A 26 25.58 20.40 4.41
N ALA A 27 25.17 21.62 4.09
CA ALA A 27 24.03 21.85 3.19
C ALA A 27 24.20 21.21 1.81
N GLU A 28 25.40 21.20 1.26
CA GLU A 28 25.74 20.60 -0.03
C GLU A 28 26.00 19.10 0.03
N GLY A 29 25.87 18.48 1.22
CA GLY A 29 26.12 17.06 1.42
C GLY A 29 27.57 16.71 1.77
N ALA A 30 28.45 17.71 1.96
CA ALA A 30 29.82 17.51 2.39
C ALA A 30 29.83 17.04 3.85
N GLN A 31 30.71 16.07 4.18
CA GLN A 31 30.88 15.60 5.56
C GLN A 31 31.81 16.61 6.28
N LEU A 32 31.27 17.28 7.30
CA LEU A 32 32.01 18.24 8.12
C LEU A 32 32.75 17.55 9.29
N GLY A 33 32.46 16.27 9.53
CA GLY A 33 33.09 15.47 10.57
C GLY A 33 32.26 15.34 11.85
N ILE A 34 32.94 15.00 12.94
CA ILE A 34 32.32 14.84 14.27
C ILE A 34 32.66 16.07 15.09
N MET A 35 31.65 16.70 15.66
CA MET A 35 31.79 17.91 16.49
C MET A 35 30.67 17.96 17.55
N SER A 36 30.74 18.93 18.45
CA SER A 36 29.68 19.15 19.45
C SER A 36 28.43 19.76 18.81
N ALA A 37 27.27 19.52 19.40
CA ALA A 37 26.01 20.11 18.93
C ALA A 37 26.05 21.66 18.91
N ALA A 38 26.75 22.28 19.91
CA ALA A 38 26.89 23.72 19.96
C ALA A 38 27.69 24.29 18.79
N GLN A 39 28.80 23.65 18.40
CA GLN A 39 29.59 24.05 17.24
C GLN A 39 28.81 23.88 15.94
N ALA A 40 28.07 22.80 15.83
CA ALA A 40 27.24 22.54 14.64
C ALA A 40 26.08 23.55 14.49
N ASN A 41 25.48 23.98 15.61
CA ASN A 41 24.46 25.01 15.61
C ASN A 41 25.03 26.36 15.15
N GLN A 42 26.21 26.76 15.64
CA GLN A 42 26.87 27.99 15.17
C GLN A 42 27.09 27.96 13.65
N LEU A 43 27.58 26.84 13.11
CA LEU A 43 27.79 26.68 11.67
C LEU A 43 26.47 26.75 10.87
N ALA A 44 25.37 26.26 11.44
CA ALA A 44 24.05 26.36 10.82
C ALA A 44 23.54 27.82 10.82
N GLU A 45 23.66 28.52 11.94
CA GLU A 45 23.30 29.94 12.09
C GLU A 45 24.08 30.85 11.16
N GLU A 46 25.40 30.65 11.02
CA GLU A 46 26.24 31.41 10.09
C GLU A 46 25.77 31.28 8.64
N GLN A 47 25.15 30.15 8.29
CA GLN A 47 24.61 29.91 6.96
C GLN A 47 23.11 30.29 6.84
N GLY A 48 22.47 30.73 7.93
CA GLY A 48 21.03 31.02 7.95
C GLY A 48 20.17 29.79 7.73
N LEU A 49 20.65 28.60 8.15
CA LEU A 49 20.01 27.29 7.98
C LEU A 49 19.76 26.62 9.34
N ASP A 50 19.02 25.54 9.33
CA ASP A 50 18.72 24.74 10.51
C ASP A 50 19.64 23.50 10.63
N LEU A 51 20.00 23.17 11.85
CA LEU A 51 20.61 21.88 12.18
C LEU A 51 19.50 20.86 12.47
N VAL A 52 19.46 19.78 11.70
CA VAL A 52 18.39 18.77 11.77
C VAL A 52 18.97 17.40 12.07
N LYS A 53 18.50 16.74 13.13
CA LYS A 53 18.91 15.39 13.49
C LYS A 53 18.14 14.37 12.62
N ILE A 54 18.79 13.84 11.58
CA ILE A 54 18.17 12.93 10.63
C ILE A 54 18.27 11.46 11.02
N SER A 55 19.31 11.08 11.79
CA SER A 55 19.52 9.69 12.21
C SER A 55 19.86 9.63 13.70
N PRO A 56 18.84 9.54 14.59
CA PRO A 56 19.05 9.54 16.03
C PRO A 56 19.69 8.25 16.55
N ASN A 57 19.50 7.14 15.83
CA ASN A 57 19.98 5.80 16.27
C ASN A 57 21.43 5.50 15.86
N ALA A 58 22.06 6.37 15.09
CA ALA A 58 23.47 6.22 14.74
C ALA A 58 24.38 6.59 15.92
N VAL A 59 25.57 6.02 15.98
CA VAL A 59 26.59 6.35 17.00
C VAL A 59 27.86 6.82 16.29
N PRO A 60 28.22 8.12 16.37
CA PRO A 60 27.43 9.25 16.88
C PRO A 60 26.21 9.57 15.99
N PRO A 61 25.17 10.25 16.56
CA PRO A 61 23.99 10.66 15.81
C PRO A 61 24.35 11.52 14.59
N VAL A 62 23.58 11.36 13.50
CA VAL A 62 23.84 12.13 12.27
C VAL A 62 22.88 13.32 12.19
N CYS A 63 23.48 14.50 12.06
CA CYS A 63 22.77 15.76 11.85
C CYS A 63 23.14 16.35 10.50
N LYS A 64 22.23 17.09 9.90
CA LYS A 64 22.45 17.77 8.63
C LYS A 64 22.01 19.22 8.73
N ILE A 65 22.82 20.10 8.17
CA ILE A 65 22.51 21.53 8.01
C ILE A 65 21.67 21.67 6.76
N MET A 66 20.44 22.21 6.88
CA MET A 66 19.52 22.41 5.75
C MET A 66 18.39 23.36 6.12
N ASP A 67 17.69 23.89 5.11
CA ASP A 67 16.39 24.53 5.31
C ASP A 67 15.33 23.48 5.65
N TYR A 68 14.92 23.42 6.93
CA TYR A 68 13.96 22.42 7.41
C TYR A 68 12.56 22.61 6.81
N SER A 69 12.15 23.83 6.54
CA SER A 69 10.85 24.13 5.93
C SER A 69 10.77 23.55 4.52
N LYS A 70 11.82 23.77 3.73
CA LYS A 70 11.95 23.19 2.38
C LYS A 70 12.02 21.68 2.42
N PHE A 71 12.78 21.12 3.34
CA PHE A 71 12.87 19.65 3.52
C PHE A 71 11.51 19.02 3.82
N CYS A 72 10.74 19.60 4.77
CA CYS A 72 9.39 19.14 5.10
C CYS A 72 8.44 19.25 3.91
N TYR A 73 8.53 20.32 3.13
CA TYR A 73 7.72 20.49 1.93
C TYR A 73 8.04 19.42 0.88
N ASP A 74 9.33 19.19 0.61
CA ASP A 74 9.78 18.19 -0.35
C ASP A 74 9.41 16.76 0.09
N GLN A 75 9.51 16.44 1.39
CA GLN A 75 9.05 15.17 1.94
C GLN A 75 7.55 14.97 1.71
N LYS A 76 6.74 15.94 2.10
CA LYS A 76 5.28 15.88 1.89
C LYS A 76 4.92 15.73 0.42
N LYS A 77 5.66 16.40 -0.47
CA LYS A 77 5.48 16.29 -1.92
C LYS A 77 5.80 14.88 -2.40
N ARG A 78 6.96 14.32 -2.00
CA ARG A 78 7.36 12.94 -2.34
C ARG A 78 6.36 11.91 -1.84
N GLU A 79 5.89 12.04 -0.60
CA GLU A 79 4.86 11.16 -0.04
C GLU A 79 3.54 11.23 -0.82
N LYS A 80 3.12 12.45 -1.19
CA LYS A 80 1.92 12.67 -2.00
C LYS A 80 2.06 12.05 -3.39
N ASP A 81 3.22 12.21 -4.02
CA ASP A 81 3.49 11.65 -5.35
C ASP A 81 3.64 10.11 -5.27
N ALA A 82 4.30 9.58 -4.25
CA ALA A 82 4.37 8.15 -3.99
C ALA A 82 2.98 7.55 -3.77
N LYS A 83 2.13 8.21 -2.98
CA LYS A 83 0.75 7.78 -2.75
C LYS A 83 -0.11 7.83 -4.01
N LYS A 84 0.09 8.83 -4.88
CA LYS A 84 -0.60 8.90 -6.19
C LYS A 84 -0.17 7.79 -7.14
N ASN A 85 1.12 7.45 -7.12
CA ASN A 85 1.70 6.42 -7.99
C ASN A 85 1.51 5.01 -7.43
N GLN A 86 1.08 4.89 -6.17
CA GLN A 86 0.77 3.59 -5.57
C GLN A 86 -0.45 3.00 -6.25
N ARG A 87 -0.26 1.88 -6.93
CA ARG A 87 -1.34 1.12 -7.55
C ARG A 87 -2.21 0.51 -6.44
N VAL A 88 -3.42 1.01 -6.28
CA VAL A 88 -4.39 0.46 -5.34
C VAL A 88 -5.04 -0.75 -5.98
N VAL A 89 -4.78 -1.94 -5.43
CA VAL A 89 -5.46 -3.17 -5.83
C VAL A 89 -6.84 -3.18 -5.17
N GLU A 90 -7.89 -3.01 -5.97
CA GLU A 90 -9.27 -3.08 -5.51
C GLU A 90 -9.82 -4.49 -5.64
N VAL A 91 -10.79 -4.84 -4.79
CA VAL A 91 -11.57 -6.07 -4.91
C VAL A 91 -12.87 -5.74 -5.63
N LYS A 92 -12.99 -6.15 -6.90
CA LYS A 92 -14.21 -6.00 -7.69
C LYS A 92 -15.13 -7.19 -7.48
N GLU A 93 -16.42 -6.97 -7.23
CA GLU A 93 -17.37 -8.05 -7.00
C GLU A 93 -18.23 -8.29 -8.24
N ILE A 94 -18.32 -9.57 -8.65
CA ILE A 94 -19.22 -10.06 -9.69
C ILE A 94 -20.22 -11.00 -9.05
N ARG A 95 -21.50 -10.68 -9.19
CA ARG A 95 -22.61 -11.47 -8.63
C ARG A 95 -23.35 -12.23 -9.74
N MET A 96 -23.68 -13.47 -9.46
CA MET A 96 -24.44 -14.35 -10.34
C MET A 96 -25.57 -15.02 -9.58
N SER A 97 -26.57 -15.53 -10.33
CA SER A 97 -27.57 -16.48 -9.83
C SER A 97 -27.22 -17.90 -10.26
N PRO A 98 -27.67 -18.94 -9.56
CA PRO A 98 -27.43 -20.34 -9.98
C PRO A 98 -28.04 -20.65 -11.36
N SER A 99 -29.08 -19.91 -11.76
CA SER A 99 -29.81 -20.07 -13.02
C SER A 99 -29.42 -19.01 -14.06
N ILE A 100 -28.15 -18.59 -14.08
CA ILE A 100 -27.66 -17.60 -15.03
C ILE A 100 -27.68 -18.13 -16.47
N ASP A 101 -28.06 -17.27 -17.43
CA ASP A 101 -27.99 -17.60 -18.85
C ASP A 101 -26.53 -17.57 -19.36
N THR A 102 -26.26 -18.38 -20.39
CA THR A 102 -24.91 -18.52 -20.99
C THR A 102 -24.36 -17.18 -21.51
N ASN A 103 -25.21 -16.34 -22.10
CA ASN A 103 -24.78 -15.03 -22.60
C ASN A 103 -24.37 -14.08 -21.45
N ASP A 104 -25.16 -14.06 -20.36
CA ASP A 104 -24.83 -13.22 -19.19
C ASP A 104 -23.57 -13.76 -18.48
N PHE A 105 -23.44 -15.09 -18.38
CA PHE A 105 -22.22 -15.72 -17.86
C PHE A 105 -20.98 -15.28 -18.63
N ASN A 106 -20.99 -15.37 -19.97
CA ASN A 106 -19.87 -14.97 -20.80
C ASN A 106 -19.57 -13.46 -20.69
N THR A 107 -20.59 -12.63 -20.53
CA THR A 107 -20.43 -11.19 -20.32
C THR A 107 -19.73 -10.91 -19.00
N LYS A 108 -20.09 -11.64 -17.93
CA LYS A 108 -19.47 -11.52 -16.61
C LYS A 108 -18.04 -12.05 -16.59
N VAL A 109 -17.75 -13.12 -17.34
CA VAL A 109 -16.36 -13.61 -17.53
C VAL A 109 -15.50 -12.54 -18.21
N LYS A 110 -15.98 -11.91 -19.28
CA LYS A 110 -15.26 -10.81 -19.95
C LYS A 110 -15.02 -9.62 -19.01
N ALA A 111 -16.00 -9.28 -18.18
CA ALA A 111 -15.85 -8.22 -17.19
C ALA A 111 -14.79 -8.57 -16.12
N ALA A 112 -14.78 -9.84 -15.67
CA ALA A 112 -13.76 -10.33 -14.74
C ALA A 112 -12.36 -10.27 -15.36
N GLN A 113 -12.20 -10.72 -16.58
CA GLN A 113 -10.94 -10.68 -17.32
C GLN A 113 -10.40 -9.25 -17.43
N LYS A 114 -11.28 -8.27 -17.69
CA LYS A 114 -10.90 -6.85 -17.73
C LYS A 114 -10.41 -6.37 -16.36
N PHE A 115 -11.13 -6.67 -15.28
CA PHE A 115 -10.71 -6.29 -13.93
C PHE A 115 -9.37 -6.93 -13.52
N LEU A 116 -9.15 -8.19 -13.91
CA LEU A 116 -7.89 -8.90 -13.67
C LEU A 116 -6.74 -8.31 -14.50
N ALA A 117 -6.99 -7.93 -15.76
CA ALA A 117 -6.02 -7.23 -16.60
C ALA A 117 -5.61 -5.87 -16.01
N ASP A 118 -6.58 -5.14 -15.41
CA ASP A 118 -6.33 -3.91 -14.68
C ASP A 118 -5.58 -4.15 -13.35
N GLY A 119 -5.29 -5.42 -13.00
CA GLY A 119 -4.57 -5.82 -11.79
C GLY A 119 -5.40 -5.81 -10.51
N ASN A 120 -6.72 -5.77 -10.64
CA ASN A 120 -7.64 -5.87 -9.52
C ASN A 120 -7.89 -7.33 -9.14
N ARG A 121 -8.27 -7.55 -7.88
CA ARG A 121 -8.79 -8.85 -7.42
C ARG A 121 -10.28 -8.93 -7.72
N VAL A 122 -10.75 -10.13 -8.04
CA VAL A 122 -12.17 -10.34 -8.36
C VAL A 122 -12.79 -11.32 -7.36
N LYS A 123 -13.82 -10.87 -6.64
CA LYS A 123 -14.69 -11.71 -5.83
C LYS A 123 -15.87 -12.12 -6.70
N VAL A 124 -15.98 -13.42 -7.02
CA VAL A 124 -17.14 -13.96 -7.73
C VAL A 124 -18.07 -14.59 -6.73
N SER A 125 -19.33 -14.19 -6.73
CA SER A 125 -20.32 -14.69 -5.76
C SER A 125 -21.59 -15.15 -6.45
N VAL A 126 -22.12 -16.28 -5.98
CA VAL A 126 -23.43 -16.83 -6.37
C VAL A 126 -24.38 -16.68 -5.20
N ARG A 127 -25.52 -16.04 -5.43
CA ARG A 127 -26.57 -15.86 -4.42
C ARG A 127 -27.68 -16.88 -4.63
N PHE A 128 -27.94 -17.69 -3.62
CA PHE A 128 -29.04 -18.66 -3.61
C PHE A 128 -30.31 -18.04 -2.99
N ARG A 129 -31.47 -18.32 -3.59
CA ARG A 129 -32.79 -17.87 -3.10
C ARG A 129 -33.60 -19.06 -2.66
N GLY A 130 -34.17 -19.02 -1.47
CA GLY A 130 -35.16 -19.99 -0.98
C GLY A 130 -34.82 -21.44 -1.31
N ARG A 131 -35.54 -22.03 -2.25
CA ARG A 131 -35.40 -23.42 -2.71
C ARG A 131 -34.07 -23.76 -3.40
N GLU A 132 -33.37 -22.77 -3.94
CA GLU A 132 -32.07 -22.96 -4.60
C GLU A 132 -30.97 -23.40 -3.61
N MET A 133 -31.17 -23.17 -2.30
CA MET A 133 -30.26 -23.64 -1.24
C MET A 133 -30.13 -25.17 -1.17
N ALA A 134 -31.09 -25.91 -1.72
CA ALA A 134 -31.01 -27.36 -1.83
C ALA A 134 -30.04 -27.85 -2.92
N HIS A 135 -29.63 -26.92 -3.82
CA HIS A 135 -28.81 -27.20 -4.99
C HIS A 135 -27.52 -26.38 -5.02
N THR A 136 -26.81 -26.31 -3.89
CA THR A 136 -25.56 -25.53 -3.77
C THR A 136 -24.44 -26.06 -4.68
N ASN A 137 -24.48 -27.37 -5.03
CA ASN A 137 -23.57 -27.98 -5.99
C ASN A 137 -23.61 -27.33 -7.37
N LEU A 138 -24.77 -26.81 -7.82
CA LEU A 138 -24.87 -26.07 -9.09
C LEU A 138 -24.11 -24.76 -9.02
N GLY A 139 -24.16 -24.07 -7.90
CA GLY A 139 -23.39 -22.84 -7.69
C GLY A 139 -21.88 -23.08 -7.60
N GLU A 140 -21.47 -24.17 -6.98
CA GLU A 140 -20.07 -24.57 -6.93
C GLU A 140 -19.53 -24.87 -8.33
N LYS A 141 -20.24 -25.69 -9.11
CA LYS A 141 -19.88 -25.97 -10.51
C LYS A 141 -19.76 -24.70 -11.32
N LEU A 142 -20.75 -23.79 -11.19
CA LEU A 142 -20.73 -22.50 -11.90
C LEU A 142 -19.51 -21.66 -11.57
N LEU A 143 -19.07 -21.64 -10.30
CA LEU A 143 -17.87 -20.92 -9.87
C LEU A 143 -16.60 -21.60 -10.40
N VAL A 144 -16.55 -22.94 -10.45
CA VAL A 144 -15.41 -23.66 -11.03
C VAL A 144 -15.31 -23.39 -12.53
N ASP A 145 -16.40 -23.50 -13.27
CA ASP A 145 -16.45 -23.17 -14.72
C ASP A 145 -16.00 -21.71 -14.98
N PHE A 146 -16.37 -20.79 -14.08
CA PHE A 146 -15.95 -19.40 -14.15
C PHE A 146 -14.45 -19.23 -13.89
N ALA A 147 -13.89 -19.95 -12.93
CA ALA A 147 -12.46 -19.93 -12.63
C ALA A 147 -11.66 -20.49 -13.82
N GLU A 148 -12.13 -21.59 -14.43
CA GLU A 148 -11.52 -22.16 -15.63
C GLU A 148 -11.53 -21.20 -16.81
N ALA A 149 -12.65 -20.50 -17.05
CA ALA A 149 -12.75 -19.47 -18.10
C ALA A 149 -11.81 -18.28 -17.89
N CYS A 150 -11.35 -18.05 -16.64
CA CYS A 150 -10.39 -17.00 -16.29
C CYS A 150 -8.97 -17.52 -16.06
N ALA A 151 -8.71 -18.84 -16.19
CA ALA A 151 -7.48 -19.48 -15.79
C ALA A 151 -6.21 -18.97 -16.49
N GLU A 152 -6.32 -18.40 -17.69
CA GLU A 152 -5.19 -17.80 -18.39
C GLU A 152 -4.65 -16.55 -17.68
N MET A 153 -5.54 -15.73 -17.11
CA MET A 153 -5.22 -14.42 -16.55
C MET A 153 -5.24 -14.39 -15.02
N ALA A 154 -5.89 -15.38 -14.39
CA ALA A 154 -6.11 -15.42 -12.96
C ALA A 154 -5.60 -16.70 -12.30
N ALA A 155 -5.18 -16.55 -11.04
CA ALA A 155 -4.99 -17.66 -10.10
C ALA A 155 -6.14 -17.67 -9.09
N LEU A 156 -6.61 -18.87 -8.76
CA LEU A 156 -7.60 -19.06 -7.69
C LEU A 156 -6.93 -18.82 -6.34
N GLU A 157 -7.34 -17.77 -5.63
CA GLU A 157 -6.80 -17.41 -4.33
C GLU A 157 -7.53 -18.12 -3.18
N LYS A 158 -8.86 -18.20 -3.30
CA LYS A 158 -9.72 -18.91 -2.35
C LYS A 158 -10.75 -19.74 -3.11
N ASN A 159 -10.84 -21.00 -2.75
CA ASN A 159 -11.84 -21.93 -3.28
C ASN A 159 -13.26 -21.46 -2.97
N PRO A 160 -14.27 -21.90 -3.79
CA PRO A 160 -15.67 -21.64 -3.50
C PRO A 160 -16.02 -22.06 -2.07
N LYS A 161 -16.57 -21.12 -1.29
CA LYS A 161 -17.03 -21.36 0.07
C LYS A 161 -18.43 -20.83 0.25
N LEU A 162 -19.32 -21.66 0.82
CA LEU A 162 -20.67 -21.25 1.16
C LEU A 162 -20.68 -20.50 2.49
N GLU A 163 -21.18 -19.29 2.48
CA GLU A 163 -21.37 -18.44 3.67
C GLU A 163 -22.82 -17.92 3.70
N GLY A 164 -23.66 -18.58 4.49
CA GLY A 164 -25.07 -18.31 4.53
C GLY A 164 -25.78 -18.60 3.20
N ARG A 165 -26.29 -17.58 2.53
CA ARG A 165 -26.97 -17.68 1.22
C ARG A 165 -26.08 -17.31 0.03
N PHE A 166 -24.80 -17.16 0.26
CA PHE A 166 -23.83 -16.79 -0.78
C PHE A 166 -22.73 -17.82 -0.84
N MET A 167 -22.36 -18.22 -2.04
CA MET A 167 -21.13 -18.95 -2.28
C MET A 167 -20.18 -18.04 -3.02
N ALA A 168 -18.97 -17.88 -2.53
CA ALA A 168 -18.01 -16.96 -3.11
C ALA A 168 -16.63 -17.58 -3.26
N MET A 169 -15.92 -17.15 -4.29
CA MET A 169 -14.50 -17.42 -4.52
C MET A 169 -13.74 -16.13 -4.79
N PHE A 170 -12.42 -16.18 -4.69
CA PHE A 170 -11.55 -15.04 -4.99
C PHE A 170 -10.53 -15.41 -6.06
N LEU A 171 -10.44 -14.55 -7.05
CA LEU A 171 -9.47 -14.64 -8.14
C LEU A 171 -8.47 -13.48 -8.02
N SER A 172 -7.19 -13.79 -8.16
CA SER A 172 -6.11 -12.80 -8.22
C SER A 172 -5.45 -12.83 -9.60
N PRO A 173 -4.95 -11.70 -10.12
CA PRO A 173 -4.25 -11.68 -11.40
C PRO A 173 -2.92 -12.44 -11.29
N LYS A 174 -2.59 -13.28 -12.30
CA LYS A 174 -1.32 -14.02 -12.35
C LYS A 174 -0.09 -13.12 -12.49
N ASN A 175 -0.26 -11.92 -13.01
CA ASN A 175 0.83 -10.97 -13.29
C ASN A 175 0.88 -9.80 -12.29
N SER A 176 0.53 -10.02 -11.01
CA SER A 176 0.80 -9.03 -9.97
C SER A 176 2.30 -9.08 -9.62
N LYS A 177 3.14 -8.40 -10.42
CA LYS A 177 4.48 -7.98 -10.02
C LYS A 177 4.41 -6.69 -9.27
#